data_7e68c197a49a8e9fa1b78304bb9e2a5d
#
_entry.id   7e68c197a49a8e9fa1b78304bb9e2a5d
#
_cell.length_a   1.000
_cell.length_b   1.000
_cell.length_c   1.000
_cell.angle_alpha   90.00
_cell.angle_beta   90.00
_cell.angle_gamma   90.00
#
_symmetry.space_group_name_H-M   'P 1'
#
loop_
_entity.id
_entity.type
_entity.pdbx_description
1 polymer ?
#
loop_
_entity_poly.entity_id
_entity_poly.type
_entity_poly.pdbx_seq_one_letter_code
_entity_poly.pdbx_strand_id
1 'polypeptide(L)'
;LVVSSKSFGTLETLTAYREVCGDKFYDQTFAITANGRNANKFGIDEKNIVTFDSSTGGRFSIWSPINLVLCLSEGEKGFNDFLLGGYLLDKACLKNPENNPAFQLSIQDIIFNNLLDAQTTLLVNYDYRLRNFVKFAQQVEMESNGKSIDRSDKKVEYQTGSIIWG
;
A
#
# COMPACT_ATOMS: atom_id res chain seq x y z
N LEU A 1 -20.75 6.58 1.26
CA LEU A 1 -19.67 5.79 1.84
C LEU A 1 -18.83 5.15 0.74
N VAL A 2 -17.51 5.05 0.95
CA VAL A 2 -16.61 4.33 0.04
C VAL A 2 -16.02 3.14 0.79
N VAL A 3 -16.14 1.94 0.22
CA VAL A 3 -15.55 0.70 0.76
C VAL A 3 -14.48 0.22 -0.21
N SER A 4 -13.25 0.19 0.25
CA SER A 4 -12.09 -0.23 -0.55
C SER A 4 -11.55 -1.56 -0.04
N SER A 5 -11.59 -2.59 -0.88
CA SER A 5 -11.02 -3.91 -0.57
C SER A 5 -10.68 -4.64 -1.86
N LYS A 6 -9.43 -5.07 -2.04
CA LYS A 6 -9.00 -5.74 -3.27
C LYS A 6 -9.85 -6.96 -3.61
N SER A 7 -10.07 -7.86 -2.67
CA SER A 7 -10.83 -9.10 -2.86
C SER A 7 -12.34 -8.93 -2.64
N PHE A 8 -12.74 -7.85 -1.99
CA PHE A 8 -14.07 -7.65 -1.40
C PHE A 8 -14.52 -8.85 -0.55
N GLY A 9 -13.59 -9.39 0.21
CA GLY A 9 -13.77 -10.53 1.10
C GLY A 9 -12.97 -10.42 2.39
N THR A 10 -12.28 -9.28 2.60
CA THR A 10 -11.50 -8.99 3.81
C THR A 10 -12.47 -8.81 4.98
N LEU A 11 -12.39 -9.72 5.95
CA LEU A 11 -13.34 -9.80 7.07
C LEU A 11 -13.40 -8.48 7.84
N GLU A 12 -12.26 -7.89 8.17
CA GLU A 12 -12.15 -6.65 8.93
C GLU A 12 -12.85 -5.49 8.22
N THR A 13 -12.66 -5.36 6.91
CA THR A 13 -13.28 -4.31 6.10
C THR A 13 -14.79 -4.46 6.08
N LEU A 14 -15.29 -5.69 5.87
CA LEU A 14 -16.71 -5.94 5.78
C LEU A 14 -17.39 -5.87 7.15
N THR A 15 -16.71 -6.25 8.22
CA THR A 15 -17.20 -6.10 9.60
C THR A 15 -17.31 -4.62 9.95
N ALA A 16 -16.26 -3.84 9.73
CA ALA A 16 -16.28 -2.39 9.97
C ALA A 16 -17.39 -1.69 9.17
N TYR A 17 -17.61 -2.10 7.91
CA TYR A 17 -18.72 -1.58 7.11
C TYR A 17 -20.08 -1.85 7.79
N ARG A 18 -20.33 -3.09 8.22
CA ARG A 18 -21.59 -3.49 8.86
C ARG A 18 -21.82 -2.79 10.20
N GLU A 19 -20.77 -2.60 10.98
CA GLU A 19 -20.84 -1.88 12.26
C GLU A 19 -21.21 -0.41 12.07
N VAL A 20 -20.66 0.24 11.03
CA VAL A 20 -20.92 1.68 10.77
C VAL A 20 -22.28 1.90 10.10
N CYS A 21 -22.65 1.06 9.15
CA CYS A 21 -23.76 1.31 8.24
C CYS A 21 -24.93 0.37 8.40
N GLY A 22 -24.73 -0.82 8.98
CA GLY A 22 -25.71 -1.90 8.92
C GLY A 22 -26.07 -2.24 7.47
N ASP A 23 -27.27 -2.73 7.27
CA ASP A 23 -27.78 -3.10 5.92
C ASP A 23 -28.54 -1.95 5.22
N LYS A 24 -28.56 -0.75 5.79
CA LYS A 24 -29.44 0.35 5.35
C LYS A 24 -28.83 1.28 4.30
N PHE A 25 -27.53 1.16 3.99
CA PHE A 25 -26.82 2.16 3.19
C PHE A 25 -26.22 1.63 1.89
N TYR A 26 -26.60 0.46 1.42
CA TYR A 26 -26.08 -0.14 0.19
C TYR A 26 -26.20 0.79 -1.03
N ASP A 27 -27.33 1.50 -1.16
CA ASP A 27 -27.59 2.44 -2.27
C ASP A 27 -26.65 3.66 -2.25
N GLN A 28 -26.13 4.01 -1.08
CA GLN A 28 -25.20 5.14 -0.88
C GLN A 28 -23.73 4.68 -0.76
N THR A 29 -23.46 3.41 -1.06
CA THR A 29 -22.14 2.82 -0.93
C THR A 29 -21.50 2.65 -2.30
N PHE A 30 -20.27 3.13 -2.42
CA PHE A 30 -19.39 2.87 -3.55
C PHE A 30 -18.35 1.83 -3.14
N ALA A 31 -18.17 0.80 -3.96
CA ALA A 31 -17.13 -0.20 -3.78
C ALA A 31 -15.95 0.08 -4.71
N ILE A 32 -14.74 -0.01 -4.20
CA ILE A 32 -13.52 0.01 -5.01
C ILE A 32 -12.82 -1.33 -4.79
N THR A 33 -12.73 -2.15 -5.83
CA THR A 33 -12.30 -3.54 -5.70
C THR A 33 -11.72 -4.11 -6.99
N ALA A 34 -10.84 -5.12 -6.90
CA ALA A 34 -10.48 -5.93 -8.04
C ALA A 34 -11.50 -7.09 -8.29
N ASN A 35 -12.46 -7.29 -7.38
CA ASN A 35 -13.46 -8.34 -7.47
C ASN A 35 -14.89 -7.77 -7.41
N GLY A 36 -15.35 -7.18 -8.50
CA GLY A 36 -16.69 -6.61 -8.59
C GLY A 36 -17.81 -7.60 -8.33
N ARG A 37 -17.62 -8.89 -8.66
CA ARG A 37 -18.62 -9.94 -8.37
C ARG A 37 -18.89 -10.10 -6.88
N ASN A 38 -17.83 -10.04 -6.06
CA ASN A 38 -18.00 -10.14 -4.60
C ASN A 38 -18.70 -8.90 -4.03
N ALA A 39 -18.38 -7.70 -4.53
CA ALA A 39 -19.05 -6.47 -4.13
C ALA A 39 -20.56 -6.51 -4.49
N ASN A 40 -20.89 -6.99 -5.68
CA ASN A 40 -22.27 -7.16 -6.10
C ASN A 40 -23.01 -8.21 -5.27
N LYS A 41 -22.39 -9.36 -4.99
CA LYS A 41 -22.96 -10.38 -4.07
C LYS A 41 -23.16 -9.86 -2.65
N PHE A 42 -22.34 -8.92 -2.21
CA PHE A 42 -22.47 -8.28 -0.90
C PHE A 42 -23.67 -7.32 -0.85
N GLY A 43 -24.22 -6.93 -2.00
CA GLY A 43 -25.41 -6.09 -2.15
C GLY A 43 -25.16 -4.70 -2.72
N ILE A 44 -23.97 -4.42 -3.23
CA ILE A 44 -23.68 -3.13 -3.86
C ILE A 44 -24.06 -3.17 -5.34
N ASP A 45 -24.83 -2.16 -5.77
CA ASP A 45 -25.26 -2.01 -7.16
C ASP A 45 -24.04 -1.86 -8.10
N GLU A 46 -24.05 -2.52 -9.24
CA GLU A 46 -22.97 -2.55 -10.22
C GLU A 46 -22.54 -1.13 -10.67
N LYS A 47 -23.47 -0.20 -10.79
CA LYS A 47 -23.19 1.21 -11.14
C LYS A 47 -22.33 1.93 -10.07
N ASN A 48 -22.29 1.42 -8.85
CA ASN A 48 -21.52 1.95 -7.72
C ASN A 48 -20.22 1.17 -7.47
N ILE A 49 -19.83 0.28 -8.40
CA ILE A 49 -18.62 -0.51 -8.27
C ILE A 49 -17.54 0.01 -9.22
N VAL A 50 -16.44 0.47 -8.66
CA VAL A 50 -15.24 0.86 -9.41
C VAL A 50 -14.24 -0.29 -9.33
N THR A 51 -13.85 -0.84 -10.47
CA THR A 51 -12.92 -1.95 -10.52
C THR A 51 -11.51 -1.51 -10.93
N PHE A 52 -10.51 -2.25 -10.49
CA PHE A 52 -9.12 -2.12 -10.90
C PHE A 52 -8.49 -3.50 -11.16
N ASP A 53 -7.33 -3.52 -11.80
CA ASP A 53 -6.69 -4.77 -12.20
C ASP A 53 -6.27 -5.61 -10.99
N SER A 54 -6.58 -6.90 -11.04
CA SER A 54 -6.28 -7.86 -9.96
C SER A 54 -4.79 -8.11 -9.75
N SER A 55 -3.93 -7.79 -10.73
CA SER A 55 -2.48 -7.87 -10.59
C SER A 55 -1.91 -6.80 -9.66
N THR A 56 -2.66 -5.71 -9.40
CA THR A 56 -2.25 -4.66 -8.47
C THR A 56 -2.12 -5.23 -7.06
N GLY A 57 -0.90 -5.23 -6.52
CA GLY A 57 -0.64 -5.67 -5.13
C GLY A 57 -1.36 -4.79 -4.12
N GLY A 58 -1.85 -5.37 -3.01
CA GLY A 58 -2.63 -4.64 -2.01
C GLY A 58 -1.95 -3.36 -1.49
N ARG A 59 -0.68 -3.47 -1.10
CA ARG A 59 0.11 -2.32 -0.58
C ARG A 59 0.53 -1.29 -1.64
N PHE A 60 0.55 -1.69 -2.90
CA PHE A 60 0.79 -0.79 -4.04
C PHE A 60 -0.49 -0.20 -4.62
N SER A 61 -1.65 -0.56 -4.07
CA SER A 61 -2.95 -0.11 -4.56
C SER A 61 -3.21 1.39 -4.34
N ILE A 62 -2.36 2.08 -3.57
CA ILE A 62 -2.40 3.54 -3.45
C ILE A 62 -2.27 4.25 -4.81
N TRP A 63 -1.71 3.59 -5.83
CA TRP A 63 -1.60 4.08 -7.21
C TRP A 63 -2.81 3.70 -8.09
N SER A 64 -3.79 3.02 -7.52
CA SER A 64 -5.01 2.53 -8.19
C SER A 64 -6.25 3.35 -7.79
N PRO A 65 -7.43 3.06 -8.34
CA PRO A 65 -8.69 3.67 -7.91
C PRO A 65 -8.99 3.59 -6.40
N ILE A 66 -8.33 2.72 -5.64
CA ILE A 66 -8.43 2.70 -4.16
C ILE A 66 -8.11 4.07 -3.56
N ASN A 67 -7.26 4.85 -4.20
CA ASN A 67 -6.92 6.19 -3.76
C ASN A 67 -7.93 7.29 -4.18
N LEU A 68 -9.11 6.92 -4.67
CA LEU A 68 -10.19 7.88 -4.96
C LEU A 68 -10.52 8.74 -3.73
N VAL A 69 -10.35 8.20 -2.52
CA VAL A 69 -10.57 8.95 -1.27
C VAL A 69 -9.65 10.17 -1.18
N LEU A 70 -8.39 10.07 -1.63
CA LEU A 70 -7.49 11.21 -1.70
C LEU A 70 -8.02 12.27 -2.68
N CYS A 71 -8.50 11.85 -3.85
CA CYS A 71 -9.11 12.76 -4.82
C CYS A 71 -10.34 13.50 -4.25
N LEU A 72 -11.15 12.78 -3.47
CA LEU A 72 -12.33 13.36 -2.83
C LEU A 72 -11.97 14.32 -1.68
N SER A 73 -10.87 14.10 -0.96
CA SER A 73 -10.46 14.92 0.17
C SER A 73 -9.61 16.13 -0.24
N GLU A 74 -8.66 15.94 -1.15
CA GLU A 74 -7.67 16.96 -1.55
C GLU A 74 -7.98 17.61 -2.90
N GLY A 75 -9.02 17.13 -3.60
CA GLY A 75 -9.39 17.56 -4.93
C GLY A 75 -8.46 17.03 -6.03
N GLU A 76 -8.80 17.33 -7.27
CA GLU A 76 -8.08 16.86 -8.45
C GLU A 76 -6.61 17.26 -8.45
N LYS A 77 -6.31 18.48 -8.02
CA LYS A 77 -4.92 18.97 -7.96
C LYS A 77 -4.08 18.16 -6.97
N GLY A 78 -4.58 17.95 -5.75
CA GLY A 78 -3.86 17.18 -4.71
C GLY A 78 -3.64 15.73 -5.14
N PHE A 79 -4.62 15.12 -5.80
CA PHE A 79 -4.51 13.79 -6.37
C PHE A 79 -3.43 13.71 -7.48
N ASN A 80 -3.43 14.68 -8.40
CA ASN A 80 -2.45 14.73 -9.49
C ASN A 80 -1.03 15.00 -8.95
N ASP A 81 -0.88 15.85 -7.94
CA ASP A 81 0.43 16.10 -7.28
C ASP A 81 0.95 14.80 -6.61
N PHE A 82 0.07 14.00 -6.01
CA PHE A 82 0.44 12.69 -5.46
C PHE A 82 0.92 11.73 -6.55
N LEU A 83 0.19 11.61 -7.65
CA LEU A 83 0.58 10.75 -8.77
C LEU A 83 1.89 11.22 -9.41
N LEU A 84 2.08 12.54 -9.51
CA LEU A 84 3.33 13.12 -10.01
C LEU A 84 4.54 12.71 -9.17
N GLY A 85 4.41 12.67 -7.84
CA GLY A 85 5.48 12.19 -6.95
C GLY A 85 5.93 10.76 -7.29
N GLY A 86 4.98 9.84 -7.48
CA GLY A 86 5.27 8.47 -7.92
C GLY A 86 5.93 8.42 -9.30
N TYR A 87 5.38 9.16 -10.26
CA TYR A 87 5.94 9.23 -11.61
C TYR A 87 7.39 9.74 -11.63
N LEU A 88 7.71 10.76 -10.83
CA LEU A 88 9.06 11.30 -10.73
C LEU A 88 10.03 10.27 -10.16
N LEU A 89 9.61 9.48 -9.18
CA LEU A 89 10.42 8.40 -8.63
C LEU A 89 10.61 7.29 -9.68
N ASP A 90 9.57 6.89 -10.39
CA ASP A 90 9.68 5.91 -11.48
C ASP A 90 10.73 6.35 -12.52
N LYS A 91 10.71 7.63 -12.92
CA LYS A 91 11.71 8.19 -13.82
C LYS A 91 13.12 8.15 -13.23
N ALA A 92 13.26 8.40 -11.92
CA ALA A 92 14.57 8.32 -11.26
C ALA A 92 15.07 6.86 -11.18
N CYS A 93 14.18 5.89 -10.97
CA CYS A 93 14.52 4.47 -10.91
C CYS A 93 14.93 3.87 -12.27
N LEU A 94 14.61 4.52 -13.38
CA LEU A 94 15.09 4.11 -14.72
C LEU A 94 16.54 4.56 -15.02
N LYS A 95 17.15 5.35 -14.14
CA LYS A 95 18.53 5.81 -14.29
C LYS A 95 19.53 4.73 -13.90
N ASN A 96 20.83 5.01 -14.15
CA ASN A 96 21.90 4.14 -13.66
C ASN A 96 21.88 4.04 -12.12
N PRO A 97 22.48 2.99 -11.53
CA PRO A 97 22.44 2.73 -10.08
C PRO A 97 22.88 3.92 -9.22
N GLU A 98 23.85 4.71 -9.69
CA GLU A 98 24.38 5.87 -8.97
C GLU A 98 23.35 7.00 -8.81
N ASN A 99 22.38 7.09 -9.72
CA ASN A 99 21.34 8.12 -9.74
C ASN A 99 19.93 7.54 -9.47
N ASN A 100 19.86 6.29 -9.01
CA ASN A 100 18.62 5.61 -8.66
C ASN A 100 18.44 5.60 -7.13
N PRO A 101 17.54 6.44 -6.57
CA PRO A 101 17.40 6.56 -5.13
C PRO A 101 16.88 5.26 -4.47
N ALA A 102 16.02 4.49 -5.15
CA ALA A 102 15.54 3.22 -4.63
C ALA A 102 16.67 2.18 -4.53
N PHE A 103 17.54 2.13 -5.54
CA PHE A 103 18.73 1.27 -5.52
C PHE A 103 19.69 1.67 -4.39
N GLN A 104 19.96 2.98 -4.23
CA GLN A 104 20.82 3.48 -3.18
C GLN A 104 20.32 3.14 -1.77
N LEU A 105 19.02 3.32 -1.53
CA LEU A 105 18.39 2.94 -0.25
C LEU A 105 18.47 1.43 -0.02
N SER A 106 18.22 0.61 -1.04
CA SER A 106 18.31 -0.85 -0.92
C SER A 106 19.73 -1.33 -0.60
N ILE A 107 20.75 -0.74 -1.21
CA ILE A 107 22.14 -1.05 -0.90
C ILE A 107 22.51 -0.62 0.51
N GLN A 108 22.07 0.55 0.96
CA GLN A 108 22.26 0.99 2.34
C GLN A 108 21.63 0.01 3.33
N ASP A 109 20.41 -0.43 3.09
CA ASP A 109 19.72 -1.42 3.94
C ASP A 109 20.50 -2.73 4.04
N ILE A 110 20.97 -3.25 2.91
CA ILE A 110 21.79 -4.47 2.88
C ILE A 110 23.09 -4.28 3.69
N ILE A 111 23.78 -3.16 3.49
CA ILE A 111 25.03 -2.86 4.20
C ILE A 111 24.78 -2.76 5.70
N PHE A 112 23.80 -1.97 6.12
CA PHE A 112 23.52 -1.77 7.53
C PHE A 112 23.05 -3.05 8.21
N ASN A 113 22.10 -3.77 7.63
CA ASN A 113 21.52 -4.95 8.24
C ASN A 113 22.47 -6.17 8.21
N ASN A 114 23.18 -6.40 7.10
CA ASN A 114 23.93 -7.65 6.91
C ASN A 114 25.44 -7.52 7.11
N LEU A 115 26.01 -6.32 6.98
CA LEU A 115 27.45 -6.13 7.18
C LEU A 115 27.79 -5.38 8.47
N LEU A 116 26.91 -4.47 8.92
CA LEU A 116 27.13 -3.65 10.11
C LEU A 116 26.24 -4.08 11.30
N ASP A 117 25.44 -5.13 11.13
CA ASP A 117 24.55 -5.70 12.15
C ASP A 117 23.58 -4.68 12.79
N ALA A 118 23.14 -3.69 12.01
CA ALA A 118 22.11 -2.76 12.43
C ALA A 118 20.74 -3.44 12.29
N GLN A 119 20.10 -3.79 13.38
CA GLN A 119 18.88 -4.60 13.38
C GLN A 119 17.59 -3.79 13.19
N THR A 120 17.66 -2.47 13.33
CA THR A 120 16.48 -1.61 13.28
C THR A 120 16.75 -0.33 12.51
N THR A 121 15.67 0.22 11.90
CA THR A 121 15.68 1.49 11.19
C THR A 121 14.67 2.44 11.83
N LEU A 122 15.14 3.60 12.28
CA LEU A 122 14.28 4.66 12.78
C LEU A 122 13.83 5.56 11.63
N LEU A 123 12.50 5.73 11.46
CA LEU A 123 11.90 6.72 10.58
C LEU A 123 11.42 7.93 11.38
N VAL A 124 12.06 9.07 11.18
CA VAL A 124 11.68 10.33 11.84
C VAL A 124 10.90 11.21 10.86
N ASN A 125 9.61 11.34 11.09
CA ASN A 125 8.75 12.18 10.28
C ASN A 125 8.71 13.61 10.84
N TYR A 126 9.33 14.57 10.17
CA TYR A 126 9.34 15.98 10.58
C TYR A 126 8.05 16.74 10.21
N ASP A 127 7.21 16.16 9.34
CA ASP A 127 5.91 16.73 8.97
C ASP A 127 4.78 15.95 9.65
N TYR A 128 3.92 16.64 10.40
CA TYR A 128 2.77 16.02 11.07
C TYR A 128 1.83 15.27 10.11
N ARG A 129 1.73 15.69 8.86
CA ARG A 129 0.93 15.00 7.84
C ARG A 129 1.44 13.57 7.57
N LEU A 130 2.72 13.31 7.82
CA LEU A 130 3.35 12.00 7.66
C LEU A 130 3.32 11.13 8.94
N ARG A 131 2.62 11.55 10.01
CA ARG A 131 2.58 10.82 11.30
C ARG A 131 2.19 9.34 11.21
N ASN A 132 1.45 8.95 10.18
CA ASN A 132 1.06 7.56 9.93
C ASN A 132 1.97 6.84 8.92
N PHE A 133 2.98 7.50 8.37
CA PHE A 133 3.84 6.93 7.34
C PHE A 133 4.65 5.73 7.87
N VAL A 134 5.07 5.78 9.12
CA VAL A 134 5.79 4.65 9.76
C VAL A 134 4.97 3.36 9.68
N LYS A 135 3.68 3.39 9.97
CA LYS A 135 2.80 2.22 9.88
C LYS A 135 2.71 1.65 8.47
N PHE A 136 2.67 2.51 7.47
CA PHE A 136 2.71 2.11 6.06
C PHE A 136 4.06 1.48 5.71
N ALA A 137 5.16 2.11 6.09
CA ALA A 137 6.52 1.60 5.87
C ALA A 137 6.75 0.25 6.54
N GLN A 138 6.21 0.03 7.75
CA GLN A 138 6.25 -1.26 8.42
C GLN A 138 5.61 -2.37 7.58
N GLN A 139 4.45 -2.12 6.99
CA GLN A 139 3.81 -3.10 6.10
C GLN A 139 4.63 -3.34 4.83
N VAL A 140 5.13 -2.27 4.21
CA VAL A 140 5.87 -2.36 2.94
C VAL A 140 7.23 -3.05 3.14
N GLU A 141 7.92 -2.78 4.23
CA GLU A 141 9.26 -3.30 4.51
C GLU A 141 9.23 -4.57 5.36
N MET A 142 8.71 -4.51 6.56
CA MET A 142 8.79 -5.63 7.50
C MET A 142 7.98 -6.85 7.03
N GLU A 143 6.74 -6.64 6.61
CA GLU A 143 5.88 -7.74 6.14
C GLU A 143 6.28 -8.21 4.74
N SER A 144 6.61 -7.28 3.84
CA SER A 144 6.87 -7.63 2.45
C SER A 144 8.26 -8.19 2.21
N ASN A 145 9.29 -7.57 2.76
CA ASN A 145 10.68 -7.97 2.59
C ASN A 145 11.16 -8.94 3.67
N GLY A 146 10.57 -8.91 4.87
CA GLY A 146 10.89 -9.84 5.94
C GLY A 146 10.47 -11.27 5.60
N LYS A 147 11.34 -12.03 4.94
CA LYS A 147 11.10 -13.40 4.48
C LYS A 147 12.17 -14.33 5.00
N SER A 148 11.76 -15.53 5.39
CA SER A 148 12.64 -16.62 5.84
C SER A 148 12.95 -17.65 4.75
N ILE A 149 12.28 -17.56 3.61
CA ILE A 149 12.38 -18.50 2.49
C ILE A 149 12.55 -17.70 1.20
N ASP A 150 13.49 -18.11 0.34
CA ASP A 150 13.72 -17.53 -0.97
C ASP A 150 12.71 -18.05 -2.02
N ARG A 151 12.86 -17.59 -3.27
CA ARG A 151 11.99 -18.01 -4.39
C ARG A 151 12.17 -19.47 -4.82
N SER A 152 13.17 -20.14 -4.28
CA SER A 152 13.47 -21.56 -4.54
C SER A 152 13.09 -22.45 -3.35
N ASP A 153 12.27 -21.95 -2.44
CA ASP A 153 11.83 -22.60 -1.21
C ASP A 153 12.99 -22.98 -0.26
N LYS A 154 14.12 -22.29 -0.36
CA LYS A 154 15.27 -22.50 0.53
C LYS A 154 15.25 -21.47 1.66
N LYS A 155 15.65 -21.91 2.84
CA LYS A 155 15.83 -21.01 4.01
C LYS A 155 16.88 -19.96 3.69
N VAL A 156 16.57 -18.70 3.99
CA VAL A 156 17.52 -17.58 3.93
C VAL A 156 18.32 -17.52 5.22
N GLU A 157 19.63 -17.30 5.10
CA GLU A 157 20.56 -17.20 6.23
C GLU A 157 21.09 -15.78 6.46
N TYR A 158 20.46 -14.80 5.79
CA TYR A 158 20.75 -13.37 5.90
C TYR A 158 19.50 -12.61 6.29
N GLN A 159 19.64 -11.38 6.77
CA GLN A 159 18.51 -10.52 7.10
C GLN A 159 17.88 -9.98 5.81
N THR A 160 16.55 -10.07 5.73
CA THR A 160 15.76 -9.71 4.53
C THR A 160 14.94 -8.44 4.68
N GLY A 161 14.84 -7.88 5.85
CA GLY A 161 14.14 -6.63 6.13
C GLY A 161 14.45 -6.15 7.53
N SER A 162 14.67 -4.85 7.68
CA SER A 162 14.92 -4.25 8.99
C SER A 162 13.62 -4.04 9.77
N ILE A 163 13.72 -4.02 11.09
CA ILE A 163 12.61 -3.58 11.95
C ILE A 163 12.51 -2.07 11.85
N ILE A 164 11.38 -1.58 11.37
CA ILE A 164 11.11 -0.14 11.24
C ILE A 164 10.28 0.35 12.43
N TRP A 165 10.70 1.45 13.02
CA TRP A 165 10.00 2.13 14.11
C TRP A 165 10.14 3.66 14.00
N GLY A 166 9.26 4.42 14.70
CA GLY A 166 9.25 5.89 14.72
C GLY A 166 7.94 6.46 15.25
#